data_cb9e8e586af54057395c23eb6213ec09
#
_entry.id   cb9e8e586af54057395c23eb6213ec09
#
_cell.length_a   1.000
_cell.length_b   1.000
_cell.length_c   1.000
_cell.angle_alpha   90.00
_cell.angle_beta   90.00
_cell.angle_gamma   90.00
#
_symmetry.space_group_name_H-M   'P 1'
#
loop_
_entity.id
_entity.type
_entity.pdbx_description
1 polymer ?
#
loop_
_entity_poly.entity_id
_entity_poly.type
_entity_poly.pdbx_seq_one_letter_code
_entity_poly.pdbx_strand_id
1 'polypeptide(L)'
;IDDLPPFPALASKTLETLANPNASMEEVEKTIAQDQALVAKIIKVSNSVLYGGYQKIASLRQALTRLGVKTTKSLILAASTRGYFFKNRNVMNTYGQFLWQHAVETGMACRRIAESLGHEDPEQAFIAGIMHDIGKLVILMLDDEKYKEIQRLKTVDKLTTVAAEKELLGTDHGTLGRLLMEKWRMP
;
A
#
# COMPACT_ATOMS: atom_id res chain seq x y z
N ILE A 1 18.13 3.75 8.94
CA ILE A 1 17.36 4.53 7.93
C ILE A 1 17.88 4.24 6.53
N ASP A 2 19.19 4.10 6.35
CA ASP A 2 19.80 3.84 5.04
C ASP A 2 19.38 2.49 4.43
N ASP A 3 19.16 1.49 5.26
CA ASP A 3 18.72 0.15 4.86
C ASP A 3 17.22 0.05 4.51
N LEU A 4 16.43 1.12 4.75
CA LEU A 4 15.03 1.12 4.36
C LEU A 4 14.88 1.14 2.83
N PRO A 5 13.94 0.35 2.27
CA PRO A 5 13.77 0.25 0.83
C PRO A 5 13.36 1.60 0.21
N PRO A 6 13.89 1.95 -0.98
CA PRO A 6 13.44 3.14 -1.71
C PRO A 6 12.04 2.92 -2.28
N PHE A 7 11.25 3.99 -2.40
CA PHE A 7 9.99 3.91 -3.14
C PHE A 7 10.25 3.65 -4.63
N PRO A 8 9.45 2.82 -5.32
CA PRO A 8 9.67 2.53 -6.73
C PRO A 8 9.65 3.80 -7.59
N ALA A 9 10.72 4.03 -8.35
CA ALA A 9 10.90 5.27 -9.11
C ALA A 9 9.74 5.53 -10.10
N LEU A 10 9.24 4.48 -10.77
CA LEU A 10 8.12 4.63 -11.70
C LEU A 10 6.81 4.98 -10.98
N ALA A 11 6.59 4.44 -9.79
CA ALA A 11 5.43 4.80 -8.99
C ALA A 11 5.51 6.26 -8.52
N SER A 12 6.68 6.71 -8.05
CA SER A 12 6.91 8.11 -7.70
C SER A 12 6.60 9.03 -8.88
N LYS A 13 7.19 8.76 -10.04
CA LYS A 13 6.93 9.52 -11.27
C LYS A 13 5.45 9.55 -11.65
N THR A 14 4.76 8.42 -11.53
CA THR A 14 3.34 8.34 -11.85
C THR A 14 2.49 9.15 -10.86
N LEU A 15 2.80 9.09 -9.57
CA LEU A 15 2.12 9.88 -8.54
C LEU A 15 2.36 11.37 -8.73
N GLU A 16 3.59 11.78 -9.09
CA GLU A 16 3.93 13.16 -9.43
C GLU A 16 3.13 13.66 -10.64
N THR A 17 3.05 12.85 -11.72
CA THR A 17 2.24 13.18 -12.90
C THR A 17 0.77 13.35 -12.53
N LEU A 18 0.21 12.44 -11.72
CA LEU A 18 -1.17 12.53 -11.24
C LEU A 18 -1.42 13.69 -10.24
N ALA A 19 -0.37 14.19 -9.60
CA ALA A 19 -0.46 15.35 -8.70
C ALA A 19 -0.43 16.68 -9.47
N ASN A 20 0.10 16.69 -10.70
CA ASN A 20 0.15 17.89 -11.52
C ASN A 20 -1.26 18.23 -12.08
N PRO A 21 -1.87 19.35 -11.67
CA PRO A 21 -3.20 19.73 -12.16
C PRO A 21 -3.24 20.04 -13.67
N ASN A 22 -2.08 20.31 -14.28
CA ASN A 22 -1.95 20.60 -15.70
C ASN A 22 -1.62 19.34 -16.54
N ALA A 23 -1.41 18.18 -15.91
CA ALA A 23 -1.13 16.96 -16.65
C ALA A 23 -2.35 16.51 -17.46
N SER A 24 -2.13 16.27 -18.74
CA SER A 24 -3.16 15.70 -19.59
C SER A 24 -3.41 14.22 -19.26
N MET A 25 -4.60 13.72 -19.56
CA MET A 25 -4.93 12.30 -19.43
C MET A 25 -3.97 11.41 -20.25
N GLU A 26 -3.49 11.93 -21.38
CA GLU A 26 -2.53 11.23 -22.24
C GLU A 26 -1.16 11.07 -21.56
N GLU A 27 -0.67 12.09 -20.86
CA GLU A 27 0.59 12.02 -20.10
C GLU A 27 0.49 11.02 -18.94
N VAL A 28 -0.64 11.02 -18.24
CA VAL A 28 -0.92 10.04 -17.17
C VAL A 28 -0.93 8.63 -17.74
N GLU A 29 -1.64 8.41 -18.85
CA GLU A 29 -1.71 7.12 -19.53
C GLU A 29 -0.33 6.64 -19.99
N LYS A 30 0.46 7.50 -20.64
CA LYS A 30 1.83 7.20 -21.08
C LYS A 30 2.75 6.82 -19.92
N THR A 31 2.62 7.50 -18.79
CA THR A 31 3.46 7.23 -17.62
C THR A 31 3.12 5.87 -17.00
N ILE A 32 1.83 5.58 -16.83
CA ILE A 32 1.37 4.29 -16.28
C ILE A 32 1.67 3.14 -17.25
N ALA A 33 1.57 3.36 -18.56
CA ALA A 33 1.82 2.35 -19.59
C ALA A 33 3.27 1.81 -19.62
N GLN A 34 4.21 2.48 -18.94
CA GLN A 34 5.58 1.98 -18.78
C GLN A 34 5.65 0.73 -17.88
N ASP A 35 4.62 0.46 -17.06
CA ASP A 35 4.51 -0.74 -16.23
C ASP A 35 3.28 -1.57 -16.64
N GLN A 36 3.50 -2.60 -17.46
CA GLN A 36 2.43 -3.49 -17.93
C GLN A 36 1.72 -4.21 -16.78
N ALA A 37 2.44 -4.55 -15.71
CA ALA A 37 1.83 -5.19 -14.54
C ALA A 37 0.91 -4.23 -13.80
N LEU A 38 1.29 -2.95 -13.69
CA LEU A 38 0.44 -1.90 -13.11
C LEU A 38 -0.79 -1.65 -13.99
N VAL A 39 -0.64 -1.57 -15.32
CA VAL A 39 -1.76 -1.46 -16.27
C VAL A 39 -2.77 -2.59 -16.07
N ALA A 40 -2.30 -3.84 -16.05
CA ALA A 40 -3.16 -5.01 -15.86
C ALA A 40 -3.91 -4.95 -14.52
N LYS A 41 -3.25 -4.53 -13.43
CA LYS A 41 -3.88 -4.36 -12.11
C LYS A 41 -4.96 -3.28 -12.13
N ILE A 42 -4.68 -2.12 -12.71
CA ILE A 42 -5.63 -1.00 -12.80
C ILE A 42 -6.89 -1.45 -13.59
N ILE A 43 -6.72 -2.09 -14.75
CA ILE A 43 -7.83 -2.60 -15.55
C ILE A 43 -8.61 -3.68 -14.77
N LYS A 44 -7.92 -4.61 -14.10
CA LYS A 44 -8.57 -5.64 -13.28
C LYS A 44 -9.40 -5.03 -12.15
N VAL A 45 -8.87 -4.06 -11.43
CA VAL A 45 -9.56 -3.39 -10.32
C VAL A 45 -10.75 -2.59 -10.83
N SER A 46 -10.61 -1.87 -11.96
CA SER A 46 -11.71 -1.11 -12.56
C SER A 46 -12.89 -1.99 -13.02
N ASN A 47 -12.64 -3.29 -13.23
CA ASN A 47 -13.65 -4.28 -13.55
C ASN A 47 -14.15 -5.08 -12.33
N SER A 48 -13.65 -4.80 -11.13
CA SER A 48 -14.14 -5.46 -9.91
C SER A 48 -15.54 -4.97 -9.53
N VAL A 49 -16.23 -5.77 -8.73
CA VAL A 49 -17.58 -5.42 -8.21
C VAL A 49 -17.59 -4.07 -7.51
N LEU A 50 -16.48 -3.69 -6.85
CA LEU A 50 -16.37 -2.43 -6.12
C LEU A 50 -16.40 -1.20 -7.02
N TYR A 51 -15.77 -1.28 -8.21
CA TYR A 51 -15.67 -0.19 -9.17
C TYR A 51 -16.37 -0.52 -10.50
N GLY A 52 -16.82 -1.76 -10.64
CA GLY A 52 -17.37 -2.32 -11.86
C GLY A 52 -18.75 -1.75 -12.15
N GLY A 53 -18.90 -1.16 -13.37
CA GLY A 53 -20.19 -0.98 -13.98
C GLY A 53 -20.57 -2.23 -14.79
N TYR A 54 -21.76 -2.19 -15.39
CA TYR A 54 -22.26 -3.28 -16.26
C TYR A 54 -21.41 -3.51 -17.51
N GLN A 55 -20.59 -2.52 -17.91
CA GLN A 55 -19.70 -2.63 -19.07
C GLN A 55 -18.29 -2.99 -18.68
N LYS A 56 -17.76 -4.04 -19.30
CA LYS A 56 -16.37 -4.48 -19.13
C LYS A 56 -15.41 -3.49 -19.80
N ILE A 57 -14.40 -3.06 -19.03
CA ILE A 57 -13.33 -2.18 -19.50
C ILE A 57 -12.16 -3.04 -20.01
N ALA A 58 -11.62 -2.65 -21.18
CA ALA A 58 -10.48 -3.32 -21.79
C ALA A 58 -9.27 -2.38 -22.00
N SER A 59 -9.42 -1.06 -21.81
CA SER A 59 -8.33 -0.10 -22.01
C SER A 59 -7.97 0.64 -20.74
N LEU A 60 -6.70 1.06 -20.63
CA LEU A 60 -6.20 1.87 -19.52
C LEU A 60 -6.94 3.20 -19.43
N ARG A 61 -7.17 3.88 -20.55
CA ARG A 61 -7.90 5.16 -20.60
C ARG A 61 -9.30 5.03 -19.99
N GLN A 62 -10.06 4.00 -20.38
CA GLN A 62 -11.38 3.74 -19.82
C GLN A 62 -11.31 3.45 -18.31
N ALA A 63 -10.28 2.70 -17.87
CA ALA A 63 -10.07 2.41 -16.46
C ALA A 63 -9.80 3.68 -15.65
N LEU A 64 -8.93 4.56 -16.14
CA LEU A 64 -8.61 5.84 -15.51
C LEU A 64 -9.82 6.78 -15.45
N THR A 65 -10.62 6.82 -16.51
CA THR A 65 -11.87 7.60 -16.54
C THR A 65 -12.88 7.08 -15.50
N ARG A 66 -13.02 5.75 -15.37
CA ARG A 66 -13.94 5.14 -14.39
C ARG A 66 -13.50 5.37 -12.95
N LEU A 67 -12.20 5.19 -12.67
CA LEU A 67 -11.65 5.27 -11.32
C LEU A 67 -11.46 6.72 -10.84
N GLY A 68 -11.18 7.63 -11.76
CA GLY A 68 -10.77 8.99 -11.43
C GLY A 68 -9.35 9.08 -10.88
N VAL A 69 -8.87 10.32 -10.71
CA VAL A 69 -7.48 10.61 -10.29
C VAL A 69 -7.20 10.10 -8.87
N LYS A 70 -8.09 10.40 -7.91
CA LYS A 70 -7.87 10.04 -6.49
C LYS A 70 -7.73 8.52 -6.32
N THR A 71 -8.71 7.76 -6.80
CA THR A 71 -8.69 6.28 -6.73
C THR A 71 -7.49 5.70 -7.48
N THR A 72 -7.13 6.27 -8.62
CA THR A 72 -5.95 5.82 -9.39
C THR A 72 -4.67 6.01 -8.57
N LYS A 73 -4.48 7.15 -7.90
CA LYS A 73 -3.35 7.39 -6.98
C LYS A 73 -3.28 6.32 -5.88
N SER A 74 -4.41 6.06 -5.22
CA SER A 74 -4.50 5.06 -4.15
C SER A 74 -4.12 3.66 -4.63
N LEU A 75 -4.60 3.27 -5.82
CA LEU A 75 -4.29 1.97 -6.41
C LEU A 75 -2.82 1.84 -6.83
N ILE A 76 -2.22 2.89 -7.37
CA ILE A 76 -0.79 2.91 -7.71
C ILE A 76 0.05 2.75 -6.44
N LEU A 77 -0.28 3.49 -5.39
CA LEU A 77 0.41 3.39 -4.12
C LEU A 77 0.30 1.97 -3.53
N ALA A 78 -0.89 1.43 -3.43
CA ALA A 78 -1.14 0.07 -2.95
C ALA A 78 -0.42 -0.98 -3.82
N ALA A 79 -0.47 -0.86 -5.15
CA ALA A 79 0.19 -1.79 -6.07
C ALA A 79 1.72 -1.73 -5.95
N SER A 80 2.28 -0.55 -5.71
CA SER A 80 3.72 -0.32 -5.60
C SER A 80 4.28 -0.84 -4.27
N THR A 81 3.54 -0.64 -3.19
CA THR A 81 3.93 -1.17 -1.87
C THR A 81 3.80 -2.68 -1.81
N ARG A 82 2.84 -3.28 -2.52
CA ARG A 82 2.67 -4.75 -2.57
C ARG A 82 3.96 -5.49 -2.91
N GLY A 83 4.79 -4.95 -3.80
CA GLY A 83 6.06 -5.57 -4.21
C GLY A 83 7.00 -5.85 -3.05
N TYR A 84 6.95 -5.04 -1.99
CA TYR A 84 7.79 -5.24 -0.80
C TYR A 84 7.32 -6.42 0.06
N PHE A 85 6.01 -6.71 0.10
CA PHE A 85 5.46 -7.84 0.87
C PHE A 85 5.83 -9.21 0.29
N PHE A 86 6.37 -9.28 -0.94
CA PHE A 86 6.60 -10.53 -1.67
C PHE A 86 8.05 -10.71 -2.17
N LYS A 87 9.00 -9.93 -1.67
CA LYS A 87 10.36 -9.84 -2.24
C LYS A 87 11.31 -10.98 -1.83
N ASN A 88 11.00 -11.79 -0.81
CA ASN A 88 11.88 -12.86 -0.34
C ASN A 88 11.15 -14.21 -0.17
N ARG A 89 11.84 -15.33 -0.50
CA ARG A 89 11.18 -16.57 -0.94
C ARG A 89 10.58 -17.48 0.14
N ASN A 90 10.92 -17.43 1.41
CA ASN A 90 10.49 -18.48 2.35
C ASN A 90 9.61 -17.99 3.51
N VAL A 91 10.05 -17.07 4.31
CA VAL A 91 9.30 -16.58 5.49
C VAL A 91 8.40 -15.41 5.13
N MET A 92 8.87 -14.53 4.23
CA MET A 92 8.07 -13.41 3.72
C MET A 92 6.81 -13.84 2.97
N ASN A 93 6.76 -15.05 2.39
CA ASN A 93 5.55 -15.46 1.68
C ASN A 93 4.35 -15.63 2.62
N THR A 94 4.51 -16.21 3.79
CA THR A 94 3.39 -16.43 4.72
C THR A 94 3.03 -15.14 5.46
N TYR A 95 3.98 -14.55 6.19
CA TYR A 95 3.70 -13.34 6.95
C TYR A 95 3.43 -12.13 6.06
N GLY A 96 4.14 -11.99 4.94
CA GLY A 96 3.90 -10.93 3.98
C GLY A 96 2.49 -11.01 3.36
N GLN A 97 1.97 -12.20 3.09
CA GLN A 97 0.60 -12.38 2.63
C GLN A 97 -0.43 -11.92 3.68
N PHE A 98 -0.26 -12.33 4.94
CA PHE A 98 -1.14 -11.89 6.02
C PHE A 98 -1.09 -10.38 6.24
N LEU A 99 0.13 -9.80 6.27
CA LEU A 99 0.28 -8.35 6.42
C LEU A 99 -0.37 -7.60 5.26
N TRP A 100 -0.18 -8.08 4.02
CA TRP A 100 -0.79 -7.47 2.84
C TRP A 100 -2.32 -7.58 2.87
N GLN A 101 -2.85 -8.77 3.16
CA GLN A 101 -4.29 -8.97 3.25
C GLN A 101 -4.89 -8.04 4.31
N HIS A 102 -4.30 -8.01 5.52
CA HIS A 102 -4.72 -7.12 6.60
C HIS A 102 -4.68 -5.65 6.18
N ALA A 103 -3.61 -5.20 5.52
CA ALA A 103 -3.48 -3.83 5.04
C ALA A 103 -4.61 -3.46 4.05
N VAL A 104 -4.91 -4.35 3.09
CA VAL A 104 -5.98 -4.12 2.10
C VAL A 104 -7.35 -4.09 2.77
N GLU A 105 -7.65 -5.05 3.65
CA GLU A 105 -8.93 -5.13 4.37
C GLU A 105 -9.13 -3.89 5.25
N THR A 106 -8.08 -3.45 5.97
CA THR A 106 -8.12 -2.24 6.79
C THR A 106 -8.33 -1.00 5.92
N GLY A 107 -7.60 -0.88 4.80
CA GLY A 107 -7.80 0.23 3.86
C GLY A 107 -9.23 0.31 3.34
N MET A 108 -9.80 -0.82 2.92
CA MET A 108 -11.19 -0.89 2.46
C MET A 108 -12.18 -0.51 3.57
N ALA A 109 -11.97 -0.98 4.80
CA ALA A 109 -12.80 -0.63 5.95
C ALA A 109 -12.73 0.88 6.26
N CYS A 110 -11.52 1.45 6.30
CA CYS A 110 -11.31 2.89 6.51
C CYS A 110 -12.05 3.73 5.45
N ARG A 111 -11.94 3.35 4.18
CA ARG A 111 -12.65 4.02 3.09
C ARG A 111 -14.17 3.97 3.29
N ARG A 112 -14.72 2.78 3.56
CA ARG A 112 -16.17 2.60 3.75
C ARG A 112 -16.70 3.41 4.94
N ILE A 113 -15.95 3.45 6.04
CA ILE A 113 -16.30 4.28 7.20
C ILE A 113 -16.26 5.75 6.82
N ALA A 114 -15.20 6.21 6.14
CA ALA A 114 -15.07 7.60 5.68
C ALA A 114 -16.24 7.99 4.74
N GLU A 115 -16.59 7.13 3.78
CA GLU A 115 -17.76 7.32 2.90
C GLU A 115 -19.06 7.45 3.72
N SER A 116 -19.28 6.55 4.69
CA SER A 116 -20.50 6.55 5.52
C SER A 116 -20.62 7.78 6.43
N LEU A 117 -19.48 8.36 6.82
CA LEU A 117 -19.42 9.58 7.64
C LEU A 117 -19.41 10.86 6.79
N GLY A 118 -19.48 10.76 5.46
CA GLY A 118 -19.42 11.93 4.57
C GLY A 118 -18.07 12.64 4.56
N HIS A 119 -16.97 11.91 4.84
CA HIS A 119 -15.62 12.49 4.81
C HIS A 119 -15.27 12.95 3.39
N GLU A 120 -14.62 14.11 3.28
CA GLU A 120 -14.32 14.74 1.99
C GLU A 120 -13.34 13.95 1.11
N ASP A 121 -12.49 13.11 1.72
CA ASP A 121 -11.52 12.30 1.00
C ASP A 121 -11.43 10.85 1.54
N PRO A 122 -12.37 9.96 1.16
CA PRO A 122 -12.33 8.55 1.54
C PRO A 122 -11.10 7.81 1.01
N GLU A 123 -10.50 8.27 -0.09
CA GLU A 123 -9.29 7.67 -0.64
C GLU A 123 -8.07 7.94 0.25
N GLN A 124 -8.00 9.07 0.92
CA GLN A 124 -6.97 9.33 1.93
C GLN A 124 -7.08 8.35 3.10
N ALA A 125 -8.30 8.09 3.57
CA ALA A 125 -8.56 7.09 4.60
C ALA A 125 -8.14 5.67 4.15
N PHE A 126 -8.39 5.31 2.87
CA PHE A 126 -7.91 4.06 2.29
C PHE A 126 -6.39 3.95 2.33
N ILE A 127 -5.67 5.00 1.90
CA ILE A 127 -4.20 5.03 1.91
C ILE A 127 -3.68 4.88 3.35
N ALA A 128 -4.24 5.62 4.30
CA ALA A 128 -3.87 5.51 5.70
C ALA A 128 -4.05 4.08 6.23
N GLY A 129 -5.17 3.44 5.88
CA GLY A 129 -5.43 2.04 6.24
C GLY A 129 -4.46 1.05 5.59
N ILE A 130 -4.04 1.26 4.35
CA ILE A 130 -3.00 0.42 3.70
C ILE A 130 -1.65 0.58 4.40
N MET A 131 -1.33 1.78 4.86
CA MET A 131 0.01 2.12 5.36
C MET A 131 0.17 1.98 6.87
N HIS A 132 -0.92 1.83 7.64
CA HIS A 132 -0.88 1.88 9.10
C HIS A 132 0.13 0.92 9.74
N ASP A 133 0.32 -0.24 9.16
CA ASP A 133 1.17 -1.33 9.63
C ASP A 133 2.44 -1.55 8.76
N ILE A 134 2.77 -0.63 7.87
CA ILE A 134 3.90 -0.79 6.93
C ILE A 134 5.24 -1.01 7.65
N GLY A 135 5.40 -0.51 8.87
CA GLY A 135 6.58 -0.74 9.71
C GLY A 135 6.76 -2.20 10.11
N LYS A 136 5.71 -3.00 10.23
CA LYS A 136 5.81 -4.45 10.46
C LYS A 136 6.49 -5.15 9.28
N LEU A 137 6.22 -4.67 8.06
CA LEU A 137 6.93 -5.15 6.88
C LEU A 137 8.42 -4.80 6.94
N VAL A 138 8.76 -3.59 7.41
CA VAL A 138 10.16 -3.18 7.60
C VAL A 138 10.88 -4.15 8.55
N ILE A 139 10.26 -4.47 9.70
CA ILE A 139 10.83 -5.44 10.65
C ILE A 139 11.04 -6.79 9.97
N LEU A 140 10.02 -7.31 9.30
CA LEU A 140 10.07 -8.60 8.59
C LEU A 140 11.17 -8.64 7.50
N MET A 141 11.42 -7.51 6.83
CA MET A 141 12.44 -7.41 5.77
C MET A 141 13.85 -7.34 6.29
N LEU A 142 14.06 -6.67 7.43
CA LEU A 142 15.37 -6.45 8.01
C LEU A 142 15.82 -7.63 8.86
N ASP A 143 14.88 -8.28 9.58
CA ASP A 143 15.18 -9.38 10.50
C ASP A 143 13.94 -10.27 10.68
N ASP A 144 13.82 -11.29 9.86
CA ASP A 144 12.70 -12.22 9.91
C ASP A 144 12.68 -13.12 11.16
N GLU A 145 13.83 -13.38 11.77
CA GLU A 145 13.91 -14.12 13.02
C GLU A 145 13.38 -13.30 14.19
N LYS A 146 13.74 -12.02 14.29
CA LYS A 146 13.13 -11.11 15.28
C LYS A 146 11.63 -10.95 15.04
N TYR A 147 11.19 -10.90 13.79
CA TYR A 147 9.75 -10.86 13.50
C TYR A 147 9.03 -12.10 14.03
N LYS A 148 9.60 -13.30 13.86
CA LYS A 148 9.06 -14.56 14.42
C LYS A 148 9.03 -14.52 15.95
N GLU A 149 10.09 -14.02 16.58
CA GLU A 149 10.15 -13.91 18.02
C GLU A 149 9.10 -12.92 18.58
N ILE A 150 8.86 -11.81 17.89
CA ILE A 150 7.75 -10.90 18.20
C ILE A 150 6.41 -11.66 18.16
N GLN A 151 6.17 -12.51 17.16
CA GLN A 151 4.94 -13.31 17.09
C GLN A 151 4.86 -14.34 18.23
N ARG A 152 5.99 -14.92 18.64
CA ARG A 152 6.07 -15.83 19.79
C ARG A 152 5.70 -15.11 21.10
N LEU A 153 6.30 -13.96 21.39
CA LEU A 153 6.01 -13.16 22.59
C LEU A 153 4.53 -12.75 22.66
N LYS A 154 3.92 -12.44 21.52
CA LYS A 154 2.47 -12.15 21.45
C LYS A 154 1.61 -13.35 21.80
N THR A 155 1.97 -14.52 21.31
CA THR A 155 1.13 -15.73 21.47
C THR A 155 1.35 -16.42 22.81
N VAL A 156 2.59 -16.55 23.25
CA VAL A 156 2.97 -17.26 24.46
C VAL A 156 2.91 -16.33 25.68
N ASP A 157 3.61 -15.20 25.62
CA ASP A 157 3.75 -14.30 26.75
C ASP A 157 2.63 -13.23 26.83
N LYS A 158 1.69 -13.27 25.84
CA LYS A 158 0.52 -12.38 25.78
C LYS A 158 0.85 -10.89 25.73
N LEU A 159 2.03 -10.54 25.26
CA LEU A 159 2.41 -9.15 25.06
C LEU A 159 1.61 -8.51 23.92
N THR A 160 1.38 -7.20 23.98
CA THR A 160 0.93 -6.45 22.82
C THR A 160 2.03 -6.42 21.76
N THR A 161 1.66 -6.24 20.50
CA THR A 161 2.65 -6.14 19.41
C THR A 161 3.70 -5.07 19.70
N VAL A 162 3.26 -3.88 20.11
CA VAL A 162 4.14 -2.75 20.44
C VAL A 162 5.08 -3.07 21.60
N ALA A 163 4.59 -3.75 22.64
CA ALA A 163 5.42 -4.15 23.78
C ALA A 163 6.51 -5.13 23.35
N ALA A 164 6.16 -6.17 22.60
CA ALA A 164 7.12 -7.15 22.09
C ALA A 164 8.16 -6.52 21.14
N GLU A 165 7.75 -5.61 20.29
CA GLU A 165 8.64 -4.87 19.39
C GLU A 165 9.61 -4.00 20.16
N LYS A 166 9.14 -3.22 21.14
CA LYS A 166 10.00 -2.37 21.98
C LYS A 166 10.99 -3.18 22.80
N GLU A 167 10.59 -4.32 23.33
CA GLU A 167 11.45 -5.21 24.09
C GLU A 167 12.60 -5.76 23.22
N LEU A 168 12.30 -6.20 22.00
CA LEU A 168 13.28 -6.85 21.13
C LEU A 168 14.09 -5.88 20.26
N LEU A 169 13.50 -4.74 19.89
CA LEU A 169 14.07 -3.84 18.90
C LEU A 169 14.42 -2.46 19.47
N GLY A 170 13.94 -2.12 20.66
CA GLY A 170 14.03 -0.77 21.21
C GLY A 170 13.15 0.27 20.47
N THR A 171 12.33 -0.18 19.53
CA THR A 171 11.43 0.64 18.71
C THR A 171 10.17 -0.13 18.37
N ASP A 172 9.21 0.49 17.66
CA ASP A 172 7.98 -0.15 17.23
C ASP A 172 7.67 0.10 15.74
N HIS A 173 6.73 -0.70 15.20
CA HIS A 173 6.33 -0.60 13.80
C HIS A 173 5.74 0.78 13.42
N GLY A 174 5.09 1.47 14.35
CA GLY A 174 4.57 2.82 14.10
C GLY A 174 5.70 3.80 13.82
N THR A 175 6.75 3.77 14.65
CA THR A 175 7.97 4.57 14.47
C THR A 175 8.69 4.24 13.15
N LEU A 176 8.87 2.94 12.86
CA LEU A 176 9.53 2.50 11.62
C LEU A 176 8.69 2.85 10.38
N GLY A 177 7.37 2.71 10.46
CA GLY A 177 6.44 3.11 9.41
C GLY A 177 6.54 4.60 9.11
N ARG A 178 6.53 5.45 10.15
CA ARG A 178 6.72 6.89 10.01
C ARG A 178 8.04 7.23 9.29
N LEU A 179 9.16 6.63 9.71
CA LEU A 179 10.46 6.86 9.07
C LEU A 179 10.47 6.44 7.60
N LEU A 180 9.80 5.33 7.26
CA LEU A 180 9.67 4.88 5.89
C LEU A 180 8.83 5.86 5.05
N MET A 181 7.69 6.33 5.59
CA MET A 181 6.82 7.30 4.92
C MET A 181 7.56 8.62 4.67
N GLU A 182 8.32 9.12 5.64
CA GLU A 182 9.18 10.30 5.50
C GLU A 182 10.24 10.10 4.39
N LYS A 183 10.92 8.94 4.38
CA LYS A 183 11.89 8.60 3.31
C LYS A 183 11.24 8.56 1.93
N TRP A 184 10.00 8.09 1.86
CA TRP A 184 9.23 8.04 0.62
C TRP A 184 8.56 9.37 0.26
N ARG A 185 8.72 10.41 1.08
CA ARG A 185 8.05 11.71 0.93
C ARG A 185 6.54 11.60 0.79
N MET A 186 5.97 10.67 1.54
CA MET A 186 4.52 10.49 1.62
C MET A 186 3.91 11.50 2.60
N PRO A 187 2.66 11.97 2.33
CA PRO A 187 1.97 12.88 3.24
C PRO A 187 1.63 12.25 4.59
#